data_66f36b71f862e7f841bc954f5911e4a2
#
_entry.id   66f36b71f862e7f841bc954f5911e4a2
#
_cell.length_a   1.000
_cell.length_b   1.000
_cell.length_c   1.000
_cell.angle_alpha   90.00
_cell.angle_beta   90.00
_cell.angle_gamma   90.00
#
_symmetry.space_group_name_H-M   'P 1'
#
loop_
_entity.id
_entity.type
_entity.pdbx_description
1 polymer ?
#
loop_
_entity_poly.entity_id
_entity_poly.type
_entity_poly.pdbx_seq_one_letter_code
_entity_poly.pdbx_strand_id
1 'polypeptide(L)'
;MVTTGAVGKLAADVLVLSRTEIGEVTEDRVPGQGASSAMPQKHNPVFATLVATAARQLPPIAVVLFGSMAVEDERSSGGWHAEWQPLRECLRIGAGAAINAARLAETLQVSPEAMTANLRLTRGAIVTERVNAVLAPLLGKGNAKRLLAEVTAAAERDGADVADLLAIALEREGVVCPDVPGLFDPCGYTGISGPLVDRALAHGASFLKESSHE
;
A
#
# COMPACT_ATOMS: atom_id res chain seq x y z
N MET A 1 -8.80 -18.55 1.66
CA MET A 1 -7.38 -18.26 1.91
C MET A 1 -6.84 -17.16 0.97
N VAL A 2 -6.90 -17.29 -0.36
CA VAL A 2 -6.44 -16.26 -1.29
C VAL A 2 -7.16 -14.93 -1.09
N THR A 3 -8.48 -14.94 -1.02
CA THR A 3 -9.31 -13.74 -0.80
C THR A 3 -8.96 -13.01 0.50
N THR A 4 -8.82 -13.76 1.60
CA THR A 4 -8.45 -13.15 2.90
C THR A 4 -7.02 -12.62 2.90
N GLY A 5 -6.11 -13.23 2.14
CA GLY A 5 -4.77 -12.70 1.92
C GLY A 5 -4.79 -11.36 1.18
N ALA A 6 -5.60 -11.25 0.12
CA ALA A 6 -5.73 -10.02 -0.66
C ALA A 6 -6.31 -8.86 0.17
N VAL A 7 -7.43 -9.08 0.88
CA VAL A 7 -8.00 -8.04 1.77
C VAL A 7 -7.11 -7.76 2.98
N GLY A 8 -6.34 -8.77 3.42
CA GLY A 8 -5.34 -8.62 4.48
C GLY A 8 -4.19 -7.69 4.08
N LYS A 9 -3.80 -7.67 2.78
CA LYS A 9 -2.82 -6.70 2.27
C LYS A 9 -3.35 -5.27 2.35
N LEU A 10 -4.60 -5.04 1.90
CA LEU A 10 -5.24 -3.73 2.05
C LEU A 10 -5.26 -3.27 3.51
N ALA A 11 -5.69 -4.17 4.41
CA ALA A 11 -5.72 -3.86 5.83
C ALA A 11 -4.33 -3.54 6.42
N ALA A 12 -3.30 -4.26 5.99
CA ALA A 12 -1.92 -3.99 6.42
C ALA A 12 -1.44 -2.60 5.97
N ASP A 13 -1.78 -2.18 4.75
CA ASP A 13 -1.46 -0.83 4.27
C ASP A 13 -2.19 0.24 5.09
N VAL A 14 -3.49 0.07 5.33
CA VAL A 14 -4.26 1.01 6.17
C VAL A 14 -3.68 1.10 7.58
N LEU A 15 -3.29 -0.02 8.20
CA LEU A 15 -2.65 -0.03 9.52
C LEU A 15 -1.34 0.74 9.57
N VAL A 16 -0.59 0.79 8.48
CA VAL A 16 0.65 1.58 8.38
C VAL A 16 0.32 3.05 8.11
N LEU A 17 -0.48 3.32 7.08
CA LEU A 17 -0.77 4.67 6.60
C LEU A 17 -1.61 5.50 7.58
N SER A 18 -2.35 4.83 8.50
CA SER A 18 -3.15 5.47 9.55
C SER A 18 -2.36 5.81 10.83
N ARG A 19 -1.08 5.48 10.91
CA ARG A 19 -0.25 5.87 12.06
C ARG A 19 -0.17 7.38 12.16
N THR A 20 -0.14 7.90 13.40
CA THR A 20 -0.12 9.34 13.69
C THR A 20 1.01 10.07 12.96
N GLU A 21 2.17 9.44 12.85
CA GLU A 21 3.36 9.98 12.19
C GLU A 21 3.27 9.97 10.66
N ILE A 22 2.33 9.22 10.07
CA ILE A 22 2.10 9.14 8.62
C ILE A 22 0.82 9.89 8.25
N GLY A 23 -0.31 9.50 8.82
CA GLY A 23 -1.58 10.21 8.75
C GLY A 23 -2.21 10.31 7.35
N GLU A 24 -1.85 9.41 6.42
CA GLU A 24 -2.29 9.47 5.03
C GLU A 24 -3.70 8.94 4.82
N VAL A 25 -4.15 8.05 5.72
CA VAL A 25 -5.52 7.50 5.70
C VAL A 25 -6.08 7.41 7.12
N THR A 26 -7.41 7.45 7.23
CA THR A 26 -8.13 7.19 8.49
C THR A 26 -9.41 6.41 8.21
N GLU A 27 -9.88 5.63 9.17
CA GLU A 27 -11.25 5.11 9.17
C GLU A 27 -12.19 6.15 9.76
N ASP A 28 -13.40 6.33 9.18
CA ASP A 28 -14.42 7.19 9.77
C ASP A 28 -14.80 6.74 11.17
N ARG A 29 -15.16 7.71 11.98
CA ARG A 29 -15.56 7.47 13.37
C ARG A 29 -16.95 6.82 13.42
N VAL A 30 -16.98 5.58 13.84
CA VAL A 30 -18.22 4.93 14.24
C VAL A 30 -18.41 5.18 15.76
N PRO A 31 -19.50 5.80 16.20
CA PRO A 31 -19.74 6.05 17.62
C PRO A 31 -19.58 4.77 18.45
N GLY A 32 -18.74 4.81 19.48
CA GLY A 32 -18.46 3.67 20.34
C GLY A 32 -17.43 2.68 19.85
N GLN A 33 -16.80 2.89 18.67
CA GLN A 33 -15.73 2.04 18.16
C GLN A 33 -14.39 2.80 18.04
N GLY A 34 -13.28 2.10 18.28
CA GLY A 34 -11.94 2.63 18.08
C GLY A 34 -11.47 3.69 19.06
N ALA A 35 -12.33 4.21 19.91
CA ALA A 35 -11.98 5.22 20.89
C ALA A 35 -11.11 4.64 22.01
N SER A 36 -10.07 5.39 22.41
CA SER A 36 -9.28 5.07 23.59
C SER A 36 -9.97 5.63 24.83
N SER A 37 -10.09 4.83 25.87
CA SER A 37 -10.61 5.28 27.17
C SER A 37 -9.69 6.29 27.89
N ALA A 38 -8.40 6.30 27.53
CA ALA A 38 -7.37 7.12 28.18
C ALA A 38 -6.90 8.31 27.32
N MET A 39 -7.04 8.22 25.99
CA MET A 39 -6.52 9.22 25.05
C MET A 39 -7.60 9.57 24.02
N PRO A 40 -8.34 10.69 24.20
CA PRO A 40 -9.45 11.05 23.31
C PRO A 40 -9.04 11.25 21.84
N GLN A 41 -7.79 11.64 21.61
CA GLN A 41 -7.22 11.85 20.26
C GLN A 41 -6.80 10.56 19.56
N LYS A 42 -6.68 9.44 20.28
CA LYS A 42 -6.24 8.17 19.70
C LYS A 42 -7.39 7.49 18.96
N HIS A 43 -7.25 7.35 17.67
CA HIS A 43 -8.16 6.62 16.79
C HIS A 43 -7.49 5.35 16.30
N ASN A 44 -8.10 4.20 16.59
CA ASN A 44 -7.59 2.92 16.14
C ASN A 44 -8.37 2.49 14.90
N PRO A 45 -7.69 2.02 13.84
CA PRO A 45 -8.33 1.47 12.64
C PRO A 45 -8.90 0.09 12.95
N VAL A 46 -10.19 0.05 13.36
CA VAL A 46 -10.84 -1.18 13.88
C VAL A 46 -11.09 -2.19 12.80
N PHE A 47 -11.65 -1.75 11.66
CA PHE A 47 -11.96 -2.65 10.55
C PHE A 47 -10.67 -3.24 9.94
N ALA A 48 -9.65 -2.43 9.72
CA ALA A 48 -8.35 -2.90 9.25
C ALA A 48 -7.73 -3.89 10.24
N THR A 49 -7.84 -3.65 11.55
CA THR A 49 -7.34 -4.57 12.58
C THR A 49 -8.05 -5.93 12.52
N LEU A 50 -9.37 -5.94 12.38
CA LEU A 50 -10.17 -7.17 12.30
C LEU A 50 -9.85 -7.96 11.02
N VAL A 51 -9.74 -7.29 9.88
CA VAL A 51 -9.35 -7.92 8.60
C VAL A 51 -7.94 -8.49 8.67
N ALA A 52 -6.98 -7.73 9.19
CA ALA A 52 -5.61 -8.20 9.36
C ALA A 52 -5.49 -9.40 10.31
N THR A 53 -6.34 -9.43 11.35
CA THR A 53 -6.43 -10.58 12.28
C THR A 53 -6.95 -11.82 11.55
N ALA A 54 -8.05 -11.69 10.81
CA ALA A 54 -8.65 -12.78 10.04
C ALA A 54 -7.68 -13.34 8.98
N ALA A 55 -6.93 -12.46 8.30
CA ALA A 55 -5.92 -12.84 7.30
C ALA A 55 -4.78 -13.68 7.90
N ARG A 56 -4.47 -13.49 9.19
CA ARG A 56 -3.47 -14.29 9.91
C ARG A 56 -4.02 -15.60 10.47
N GLN A 57 -5.29 -15.61 10.91
CA GLN A 57 -5.90 -16.77 11.53
C GLN A 57 -6.34 -17.83 10.52
N LEU A 58 -6.85 -17.42 9.36
CA LEU A 58 -7.45 -18.34 8.40
C LEU A 58 -6.45 -19.33 7.77
N PRO A 59 -5.22 -18.94 7.36
CA PRO A 59 -4.29 -19.86 6.74
C PRO A 59 -3.96 -21.11 7.57
N PRO A 60 -3.59 -21.04 8.85
CA PRO A 60 -3.29 -22.23 9.64
C PRO A 60 -4.52 -23.15 9.83
N ILE A 61 -5.73 -22.59 9.92
CA ILE A 61 -6.96 -23.38 9.99
C ILE A 61 -7.19 -24.12 8.67
N ALA A 62 -6.96 -23.47 7.53
CA ALA A 62 -7.11 -24.07 6.21
C ALA A 62 -6.12 -25.22 5.94
N VAL A 63 -4.97 -25.26 6.62
CA VAL A 63 -4.00 -26.36 6.50
C VAL A 63 -4.64 -27.72 6.85
N VAL A 64 -5.55 -27.75 7.84
CA VAL A 64 -6.25 -28.98 8.20
C VAL A 64 -7.12 -29.47 7.04
N LEU A 65 -7.79 -28.56 6.32
CA LEU A 65 -8.61 -28.91 5.14
C LEU A 65 -7.75 -29.47 4.01
N PHE A 66 -6.57 -28.90 3.77
CA PHE A 66 -5.62 -29.44 2.79
C PHE A 66 -5.10 -30.81 3.20
N GLY A 67 -4.81 -31.02 4.49
CA GLY A 67 -4.39 -32.31 5.03
C GLY A 67 -5.47 -33.37 4.93
N SER A 68 -6.75 -33.00 4.92
CA SER A 68 -7.90 -33.90 4.78
C SER A 68 -8.24 -34.27 3.33
N MET A 69 -7.52 -33.74 2.33
CA MET A 69 -7.74 -34.08 0.91
C MET A 69 -7.23 -35.46 0.54
N ALA A 70 -6.27 -36.00 1.29
CA ALA A 70 -5.76 -37.37 1.09
C ALA A 70 -6.65 -38.36 1.83
N VAL A 71 -7.57 -38.99 1.12
CA VAL A 71 -8.57 -39.92 1.64
C VAL A 71 -8.49 -41.27 0.95
N GLU A 72 -8.82 -42.34 1.68
CA GLU A 72 -8.83 -43.71 1.14
C GLU A 72 -10.12 -44.02 0.36
N ASP A 73 -11.24 -43.50 0.84
CA ASP A 73 -12.58 -43.67 0.26
C ASP A 73 -13.34 -42.35 0.28
N GLU A 74 -14.61 -42.30 -0.11
CA GLU A 74 -15.42 -41.07 -0.16
C GLU A 74 -15.62 -40.43 1.22
N ARG A 75 -15.51 -41.19 2.32
CA ARG A 75 -15.71 -40.78 3.71
C ARG A 75 -14.71 -41.43 4.63
N SER A 76 -13.45 -41.16 4.43
CA SER A 76 -12.38 -41.76 5.21
C SER A 76 -12.53 -41.51 6.71
N SER A 77 -12.25 -42.51 7.50
CA SER A 77 -12.27 -42.43 8.95
C SER A 77 -11.18 -41.48 9.45
N GLY A 78 -11.58 -40.44 10.16
CA GLY A 78 -10.67 -39.41 10.65
C GLY A 78 -10.57 -38.23 9.72
N GLY A 79 -10.23 -38.39 8.46
CA GLY A 79 -10.09 -37.29 7.48
C GLY A 79 -11.37 -36.48 7.33
N TRP A 80 -12.48 -37.14 7.01
CA TRP A 80 -13.78 -36.46 6.88
C TRP A 80 -14.22 -35.74 8.16
N HIS A 81 -14.03 -36.35 9.33
CA HIS A 81 -14.39 -35.73 10.61
C HIS A 81 -13.50 -34.51 10.95
N ALA A 82 -12.22 -34.56 10.53
CA ALA A 82 -11.28 -33.47 10.76
C ALA A 82 -11.64 -32.15 10.02
N GLU A 83 -12.40 -32.24 8.91
CA GLU A 83 -12.83 -31.08 8.12
C GLU A 83 -13.92 -30.24 8.78
N TRP A 84 -14.77 -30.83 9.61
CA TRP A 84 -16.02 -30.21 10.03
C TRP A 84 -15.87 -28.90 10.76
N GLN A 85 -15.00 -28.85 11.73
CA GLN A 85 -14.77 -27.64 12.51
C GLN A 85 -13.96 -26.62 11.73
N PRO A 86 -12.80 -26.96 11.12
CA PRO A 86 -12.01 -26.01 10.35
C PRO A 86 -12.78 -25.38 9.18
N LEU A 87 -13.63 -26.15 8.48
CA LEU A 87 -14.45 -25.61 7.39
C LEU A 87 -15.39 -24.52 7.90
N ARG A 88 -16.14 -24.78 8.98
CA ARG A 88 -17.05 -23.81 9.58
C ARG A 88 -16.31 -22.57 10.08
N GLU A 89 -15.13 -22.73 10.66
CA GLU A 89 -14.31 -21.62 11.13
C GLU A 89 -13.75 -20.81 9.97
N CYS A 90 -13.25 -21.45 8.92
CA CYS A 90 -12.80 -20.75 7.71
C CYS A 90 -13.92 -19.93 7.08
N LEU A 91 -15.14 -20.48 6.97
CA LEU A 91 -16.29 -19.75 6.42
C LEU A 91 -16.67 -18.55 7.31
N ARG A 92 -16.73 -18.75 8.62
CA ARG A 92 -17.08 -17.68 9.58
C ARG A 92 -16.04 -16.56 9.59
N ILE A 93 -14.75 -16.91 9.66
CA ILE A 93 -13.67 -15.92 9.66
C ILE A 93 -13.60 -15.21 8.30
N GLY A 94 -13.74 -15.96 7.20
CA GLY A 94 -13.72 -15.42 5.84
C GLY A 94 -14.88 -14.45 5.58
N ALA A 95 -16.10 -14.81 5.99
CA ALA A 95 -17.27 -13.94 5.89
C ALA A 95 -17.11 -12.67 6.74
N GLY A 96 -16.62 -12.82 7.98
CA GLY A 96 -16.33 -11.67 8.85
C GLY A 96 -15.26 -10.75 8.25
N ALA A 97 -14.22 -11.30 7.64
CA ALA A 97 -13.19 -10.52 6.94
C ALA A 97 -13.77 -9.75 5.76
N ALA A 98 -14.64 -10.38 4.94
CA ALA A 98 -15.27 -9.73 3.80
C ALA A 98 -16.18 -8.57 4.23
N ILE A 99 -17.01 -8.77 5.26
CA ILE A 99 -17.90 -7.71 5.80
C ILE A 99 -17.07 -6.53 6.33
N ASN A 100 -16.01 -6.81 7.11
CA ASN A 100 -15.18 -5.74 7.65
C ASN A 100 -14.33 -5.06 6.57
N ALA A 101 -13.91 -5.77 5.52
CA ALA A 101 -13.23 -5.17 4.37
C ALA A 101 -14.15 -4.24 3.57
N ALA A 102 -15.41 -4.61 3.39
CA ALA A 102 -16.42 -3.73 2.77
C ALA A 102 -16.61 -2.46 3.59
N ARG A 103 -16.81 -2.59 4.91
CA ARG A 103 -16.92 -1.43 5.80
C ARG A 103 -15.68 -0.56 5.81
N LEU A 104 -14.49 -1.18 5.80
CA LEU A 104 -13.23 -0.44 5.67
C LEU A 104 -13.20 0.39 4.39
N ALA A 105 -13.58 -0.19 3.25
CA ALA A 105 -13.61 0.52 1.97
C ALA A 105 -14.63 1.67 1.95
N GLU A 106 -15.79 1.50 2.60
CA GLU A 106 -16.84 2.52 2.70
C GLU A 106 -16.46 3.69 3.63
N THR A 107 -15.66 3.43 4.66
CA THR A 107 -15.33 4.42 5.70
C THR A 107 -13.92 4.99 5.60
N LEU A 108 -13.11 4.51 4.64
CA LEU A 108 -11.74 4.96 4.47
C LEU A 108 -11.70 6.41 3.95
N GLN A 109 -11.06 7.27 4.72
CA GLN A 109 -10.75 8.65 4.33
C GLN A 109 -9.29 8.75 3.91
N VAL A 110 -9.03 9.44 2.82
CA VAL A 110 -7.68 9.66 2.29
C VAL A 110 -7.33 11.13 2.45
N SER A 111 -6.12 11.43 2.91
CA SER A 111 -5.57 12.79 3.01
C SER A 111 -4.49 13.03 1.94
N PRO A 112 -4.85 13.61 0.78
CA PRO A 112 -3.88 13.98 -0.25
C PRO A 112 -2.83 14.98 0.26
N GLU A 113 -3.22 15.83 1.21
CA GLU A 113 -2.34 16.83 1.83
C GLU A 113 -1.22 16.14 2.63
N ALA A 114 -1.57 15.14 3.46
CA ALA A 114 -0.58 14.37 4.22
C ALA A 114 0.33 13.57 3.28
N MET A 115 -0.23 12.93 2.26
CA MET A 115 0.54 12.22 1.24
C MET A 115 1.56 13.13 0.56
N THR A 116 1.13 14.32 0.16
CA THR A 116 2.01 15.31 -0.48
C THR A 116 3.10 15.80 0.48
N ALA A 117 2.74 16.05 1.75
CA ALA A 117 3.70 16.44 2.77
C ALA A 117 4.75 15.35 3.01
N ASN A 118 4.33 14.10 3.10
CA ASN A 118 5.23 12.96 3.30
C ASN A 118 6.18 12.74 2.11
N LEU A 119 5.72 12.91 0.87
CA LEU A 119 6.58 12.85 -0.31
C LEU A 119 7.67 13.93 -0.31
N ARG A 120 7.41 15.07 0.34
CA ARG A 120 8.37 16.18 0.46
C ARG A 120 9.37 16.04 1.61
N LEU A 121 9.20 15.08 2.52
CA LEU A 121 10.11 14.87 3.66
C LEU A 121 11.57 14.69 3.25
N THR A 122 11.81 14.07 2.10
CA THR A 122 13.16 13.86 1.56
C THR A 122 13.64 14.99 0.65
N ARG A 123 12.88 16.10 0.56
CA ARG A 123 13.22 17.29 -0.25
C ARG A 123 13.61 16.93 -1.70
N GLY A 124 12.90 15.99 -2.30
CA GLY A 124 13.11 15.54 -3.66
C GLY A 124 14.05 14.35 -3.82
N ALA A 125 14.72 13.89 -2.78
CA ALA A 125 15.62 12.74 -2.89
C ALA A 125 14.91 11.45 -3.33
N ILE A 126 13.62 11.30 -3.04
CA ILE A 126 12.81 10.12 -3.42
C ILE A 126 12.74 9.87 -4.93
N VAL A 127 12.89 10.89 -5.78
CA VAL A 127 12.81 10.77 -7.25
C VAL A 127 14.17 10.83 -7.95
N THR A 128 15.26 10.79 -7.22
CA THR A 128 16.62 10.92 -7.79
C THR A 128 16.99 9.82 -8.77
N GLU A 129 16.37 8.63 -8.71
CA GLU A 129 16.55 7.59 -9.70
C GLU A 129 16.10 8.04 -11.10
N ARG A 130 14.90 8.65 -11.21
CA ARG A 130 14.39 9.26 -12.44
C ARG A 130 15.32 10.35 -12.93
N VAL A 131 15.75 11.24 -12.03
CA VAL A 131 16.66 12.34 -12.37
C VAL A 131 17.97 11.79 -12.92
N ASN A 132 18.55 10.76 -12.29
CA ASN A 132 19.74 10.09 -12.77
C ASN A 132 19.57 9.51 -14.19
N ALA A 133 18.41 8.89 -14.49
CA ALA A 133 18.12 8.34 -15.80
C ALA A 133 18.10 9.42 -16.90
N VAL A 134 17.60 10.63 -16.58
CA VAL A 134 17.57 11.78 -17.50
C VAL A 134 18.96 12.43 -17.66
N LEU A 135 19.73 12.52 -16.58
CA LEU A 135 21.06 13.15 -16.61
C LEU A 135 22.15 12.22 -17.18
N ALA A 136 21.99 10.91 -17.10
CA ALA A 136 23.00 9.97 -17.56
C ALA A 136 23.38 10.11 -19.05
N PRO A 137 22.46 10.39 -19.99
CA PRO A 137 22.81 10.69 -21.38
C PRO A 137 23.56 12.01 -21.56
N LEU A 138 23.36 12.99 -20.68
CA LEU A 138 23.94 14.33 -20.78
C LEU A 138 25.35 14.40 -20.18
N LEU A 139 25.56 13.74 -19.05
CA LEU A 139 26.78 13.81 -18.24
C LEU A 139 27.64 12.53 -18.31
N GLY A 140 27.08 11.44 -18.81
CA GLY A 140 27.62 10.08 -18.60
C GLY A 140 27.20 9.51 -17.23
N LYS A 141 26.99 8.18 -17.17
CA LYS A 141 26.43 7.49 -15.98
C LYS A 141 27.22 7.78 -14.68
N GLY A 142 28.54 7.80 -14.75
CA GLY A 142 29.41 8.02 -13.58
C GLY A 142 29.27 9.43 -13.01
N ASN A 143 29.32 10.45 -13.88
CA ASN A 143 29.23 11.85 -13.47
C ASN A 143 27.81 12.20 -12.98
N ALA A 144 26.76 11.73 -13.64
CA ALA A 144 25.38 11.93 -13.19
C ALA A 144 25.16 11.38 -11.77
N LYS A 145 25.63 10.15 -11.52
CA LYS A 145 25.53 9.52 -10.20
C LYS A 145 26.31 10.29 -9.13
N ARG A 146 27.56 10.70 -9.46
CA ARG A 146 28.40 11.48 -8.54
C ARG A 146 27.75 12.83 -8.19
N LEU A 147 27.32 13.57 -9.22
CA LEU A 147 26.69 14.88 -9.06
C LEU A 147 25.43 14.79 -8.18
N LEU A 148 24.55 13.82 -8.46
CA LEU A 148 23.36 13.62 -7.64
C LEU A 148 23.67 13.25 -6.20
N ALA A 149 24.68 12.42 -5.96
CA ALA A 149 25.10 12.06 -4.60
C ALA A 149 25.63 13.29 -3.84
N GLU A 150 26.45 14.13 -4.47
CA GLU A 150 26.97 15.35 -3.89
C GLU A 150 25.86 16.36 -3.56
N VAL A 151 24.94 16.58 -4.51
CA VAL A 151 23.81 17.50 -4.34
C VAL A 151 22.83 17.01 -3.27
N THR A 152 22.51 15.70 -3.25
CA THR A 152 21.63 15.13 -2.21
C THR A 152 22.24 15.25 -0.82
N ALA A 153 23.54 14.96 -0.67
CA ALA A 153 24.21 15.11 0.60
C ALA A 153 24.29 16.58 1.05
N ALA A 154 24.46 17.52 0.12
CA ALA A 154 24.40 18.95 0.43
C ALA A 154 22.99 19.38 0.84
N ALA A 155 21.96 18.92 0.15
CA ALA A 155 20.55 19.22 0.47
C ALA A 155 20.19 18.74 1.89
N GLU A 156 20.62 17.53 2.25
CA GLU A 156 20.39 16.97 3.59
C GLU A 156 21.12 17.81 4.68
N ARG A 157 22.37 18.16 4.47
CA ARG A 157 23.16 18.96 5.41
C ARG A 157 22.62 20.36 5.60
N ASP A 158 22.27 21.04 4.50
CA ASP A 158 21.95 22.46 4.48
C ASP A 158 20.43 22.73 4.59
N GLY A 159 19.62 21.68 4.59
CA GLY A 159 18.18 21.77 4.68
C GLY A 159 17.53 22.37 3.42
N ALA A 160 18.19 22.28 2.25
CA ALA A 160 17.76 22.80 0.96
C ALA A 160 17.05 21.73 0.11
N ASP A 161 16.34 22.14 -0.94
CA ASP A 161 15.76 21.21 -1.92
C ASP A 161 16.83 20.71 -2.89
N VAL A 162 16.76 19.42 -3.20
CA VAL A 162 17.68 18.77 -4.15
C VAL A 162 17.57 19.38 -5.54
N ALA A 163 16.35 19.76 -5.95
CA ALA A 163 16.09 20.39 -7.25
C ALA A 163 16.87 21.70 -7.42
N ASP A 164 16.82 22.57 -6.41
CA ASP A 164 17.48 23.88 -6.45
C ASP A 164 19.01 23.74 -6.51
N LEU A 165 19.57 22.87 -5.68
CA LEU A 165 21.01 22.62 -5.69
C LEU A 165 21.47 21.93 -6.97
N LEU A 166 20.65 21.05 -7.55
CA LEU A 166 20.96 20.41 -8.83
C LEU A 166 20.96 21.44 -9.97
N ALA A 167 19.98 22.35 -10.01
CA ALA A 167 19.95 23.40 -11.03
C ALA A 167 21.23 24.24 -11.02
N ILE A 168 21.68 24.68 -9.82
CA ILE A 168 22.93 25.41 -9.64
C ILE A 168 24.15 24.58 -10.10
N ALA A 169 24.18 23.30 -9.77
CA ALA A 169 25.29 22.43 -10.13
C ALA A 169 25.37 22.20 -11.64
N LEU A 170 24.24 21.98 -12.32
CA LEU A 170 24.17 21.85 -13.77
C LEU A 170 24.60 23.11 -14.50
N GLU A 171 24.21 24.28 -14.01
CA GLU A 171 24.65 25.57 -14.55
C GLU A 171 26.18 25.72 -14.47
N ARG A 172 26.80 25.33 -13.37
CA ARG A 172 28.26 25.34 -13.19
C ARG A 172 28.99 24.40 -14.15
N GLU A 173 28.40 23.25 -14.44
CA GLU A 173 28.93 22.27 -15.40
C GLU A 173 28.63 22.65 -16.85
N GLY A 174 27.87 23.74 -17.11
CA GLY A 174 27.47 24.17 -18.44
C GLY A 174 26.47 23.21 -19.13
N VAL A 175 25.74 22.44 -18.35
CA VAL A 175 24.79 21.43 -18.85
C VAL A 175 23.37 21.98 -18.81
N VAL A 176 22.70 21.98 -19.95
CA VAL A 176 21.31 22.41 -20.08
C VAL A 176 20.38 21.22 -19.84
N CYS A 177 19.60 21.30 -18.77
CA CYS A 177 18.49 20.38 -18.51
C CYS A 177 17.19 21.20 -18.56
N PRO A 178 16.25 20.91 -19.49
CA PRO A 178 15.15 21.83 -19.80
C PRO A 178 14.15 22.06 -18.66
N ASP A 179 13.96 21.09 -17.78
CA ASP A 179 12.92 21.14 -16.73
C ASP A 179 13.38 20.41 -15.46
N VAL A 180 14.37 20.96 -14.77
CA VAL A 180 14.85 20.40 -13.50
C VAL A 180 13.72 20.34 -12.46
N PRO A 181 12.90 21.38 -12.23
CA PRO A 181 11.79 21.29 -11.27
C PRO A 181 10.78 20.17 -11.58
N GLY A 182 10.38 20.00 -12.85
CA GLY A 182 9.44 18.95 -13.25
C GLY A 182 9.99 17.54 -13.09
N LEU A 183 11.32 17.36 -13.12
CA LEU A 183 11.95 16.08 -12.83
C LEU A 183 11.76 15.65 -11.35
N PHE A 184 11.59 16.64 -10.46
CA PHE A 184 11.40 16.40 -9.04
C PHE A 184 9.93 16.36 -8.61
N ASP A 185 8.98 16.50 -9.56
CA ASP A 185 7.56 16.30 -9.26
C ASP A 185 7.25 14.79 -9.14
N PRO A 186 6.96 14.26 -7.94
CA PRO A 186 6.65 12.85 -7.75
C PRO A 186 5.36 12.42 -8.46
N CYS A 187 4.43 13.35 -8.71
CA CYS A 187 3.19 13.06 -9.44
C CYS A 187 3.47 12.65 -10.90
N GLY A 188 4.57 13.12 -11.49
CA GLY A 188 5.04 12.71 -12.81
C GLY A 188 5.79 11.36 -12.83
N TYR A 189 5.93 10.66 -11.69
CA TYR A 189 6.72 9.40 -11.57
C TYR A 189 5.87 8.23 -11.07
N THR A 190 4.65 8.11 -11.53
CA THR A 190 3.71 7.05 -11.14
C THR A 190 3.81 5.78 -11.99
N GLY A 191 4.59 5.79 -13.06
CA GLY A 191 4.77 4.66 -13.98
C GLY A 191 3.46 4.20 -14.59
N ILE A 192 3.17 2.90 -14.49
CA ILE A 192 1.97 2.27 -15.05
C ILE A 192 0.84 2.10 -14.02
N SER A 193 0.94 2.72 -12.84
CA SER A 193 -0.04 2.52 -11.75
C SER A 193 -1.47 2.90 -12.15
N GLY A 194 -1.68 4.05 -12.84
CA GLY A 194 -2.98 4.45 -13.36
C GLY A 194 -3.62 3.39 -14.26
N PRO A 195 -2.98 2.98 -15.38
CA PRO A 195 -3.48 1.92 -16.25
C PRO A 195 -3.75 0.58 -15.54
N LEU A 196 -3.00 0.24 -14.49
CA LEU A 196 -3.24 -0.96 -13.69
C LEU A 196 -4.53 -0.84 -12.86
N VAL A 197 -4.76 0.32 -12.25
CA VAL A 197 -6.00 0.62 -11.51
C VAL A 197 -7.20 0.58 -12.45
N ASP A 198 -7.13 1.24 -13.60
CA ASP A 198 -8.22 1.27 -14.59
C ASP A 198 -8.60 -0.15 -15.05
N ARG A 199 -7.60 -0.98 -15.31
CA ARG A 199 -7.81 -2.39 -15.69
C ARG A 199 -8.47 -3.20 -14.55
N ALA A 200 -8.05 -2.98 -13.31
CA ALA A 200 -8.64 -3.66 -12.16
C ALA A 200 -10.10 -3.25 -11.94
N LEU A 201 -10.41 -1.96 -12.09
CA LEU A 201 -11.77 -1.43 -12.00
C LEU A 201 -12.67 -1.96 -13.11
N ALA A 202 -12.19 -2.01 -14.35
CA ALA A 202 -12.93 -2.56 -15.48
C ALA A 202 -13.26 -4.05 -15.27
N HIS A 203 -12.29 -4.84 -14.78
CA HIS A 203 -12.49 -6.24 -14.45
C HIS A 203 -13.52 -6.44 -13.32
N GLY A 204 -13.42 -5.66 -12.25
CA GLY A 204 -14.38 -5.69 -11.13
C GLY A 204 -15.81 -5.32 -11.58
N ALA A 205 -15.94 -4.31 -12.43
CA ALA A 205 -17.26 -3.90 -12.96
C ALA A 205 -17.90 -4.97 -13.84
N SER A 206 -17.13 -5.73 -14.64
CA SER A 206 -17.67 -6.84 -15.45
C SER A 206 -18.15 -7.98 -14.55
N PHE A 207 -17.40 -8.35 -13.54
CA PHE A 207 -17.76 -9.37 -12.59
C PHE A 207 -19.06 -9.07 -11.82
N LEU A 208 -19.23 -7.81 -11.38
CA LEU A 208 -20.45 -7.38 -10.68
C LEU A 208 -21.70 -7.41 -11.58
N LYS A 209 -21.55 -7.13 -12.87
CA LYS A 209 -22.68 -7.24 -13.84
C LYS A 209 -23.10 -8.67 -14.05
N GLU A 210 -22.15 -9.61 -14.18
CA GLU A 210 -22.45 -11.04 -14.34
C GLU A 210 -23.16 -11.61 -13.10
N SER A 211 -22.71 -11.25 -11.88
CA SER A 211 -23.31 -11.72 -10.63
C SER A 211 -24.72 -11.15 -10.34
N SER A 212 -25.12 -10.08 -11.01
CA SER A 212 -26.46 -9.49 -10.84
C SER A 212 -27.54 -10.11 -11.75
N HIS A 213 -27.17 -11.06 -12.61
CA HIS A 213 -28.06 -11.76 -13.54
C HIS A 213 -28.35 -13.22 -13.14
N GLU A 214 -27.77 -13.70 -12.04
CA GLU A 214 -28.12 -14.97 -11.39
C GLU A 214 -29.07 -14.76 -10.19
#